data_1e68f556f19e81fb8c79e3509992bf87
#
_entry.id   1e68f556f19e81fb8c79e3509992bf87
#
_cell.length_a   1.000
_cell.length_b   1.000
_cell.length_c   1.000
_cell.angle_alpha   90.00
_cell.angle_beta   90.00
_cell.angle_gamma   90.00
#
_symmetry.space_group_name_H-M   'P 1'
#
loop_
_entity.id
_entity.type
_entity.pdbx_description
1 polymer ?
#
loop_
_entity_poly.entity_id
_entity_poly.type
_entity_poly.pdbx_seq_one_letter_code
_entity_poly.pdbx_strand_id
1 'polypeptide(L)'
;MKGATGFALALMLAFGAAAPAHAVEGQIAVVAAENFYGDIARQMGGDRVAVVSIMNNPDQDPHLFETTPSIVRQLAAAQIVILNGANYDPWMDKLLAAAPRMGRRVISAAQLTGRKPGDNPHLWYDPVTMPAVATALAEALAKADSTHALDYTGRLKTTLAALGRITQRVAQLKAKHAGTAVTATEPVFGPMAEALGLTMRNQRFQLAMMNDTEPSARDLAAFESDLKERKVKVLIYNSQVSEKLTERLRDIAHKAKVPVVGVTEMMPPNTSFQDWVLSELDALDKALSGPNS
;
A
#
# COMPACT_ATOMS: atom_id res chain seq x y z
N MET A 1 10.68 31.49 -63.69
CA MET A 1 9.38 31.68 -63.06
C MET A 1 8.76 30.33 -62.79
N LYS A 2 8.87 29.80 -61.61
CA LYS A 2 8.07 28.64 -61.06
C LYS A 2 8.06 28.79 -59.53
N GLY A 3 6.89 29.18 -59.01
CA GLY A 3 6.68 29.30 -57.57
C GLY A 3 6.52 27.91 -56.92
N ALA A 4 7.14 27.73 -55.79
CA ALA A 4 6.96 26.59 -54.92
C ALA A 4 6.20 27.04 -53.68
N THR A 5 4.93 26.63 -53.58
CA THR A 5 4.05 26.82 -52.41
C THR A 5 4.38 25.73 -51.39
N GLY A 6 5.00 26.13 -50.29
CA GLY A 6 5.22 25.23 -49.13
C GLY A 6 3.97 25.14 -48.28
N PHE A 7 3.44 23.91 -48.12
CA PHE A 7 2.36 23.58 -47.19
C PHE A 7 2.97 23.28 -45.82
N ALA A 8 2.74 24.17 -44.84
CA ALA A 8 3.11 23.92 -43.46
C ALA A 8 1.99 23.11 -42.78
N LEU A 9 2.28 21.87 -42.45
CA LEU A 9 1.39 20.99 -41.70
C LEU A 9 1.57 21.29 -40.21
N ALA A 10 0.63 22.01 -39.63
CA ALA A 10 0.58 22.25 -38.18
C ALA A 10 0.04 21.01 -37.47
N LEU A 11 0.93 20.30 -36.73
CA LEU A 11 0.57 19.16 -35.87
C LEU A 11 0.03 19.72 -34.56
N MET A 12 -1.30 19.72 -34.39
CA MET A 12 -1.93 20.03 -33.10
C MET A 12 -1.80 18.82 -32.17
N LEU A 13 -0.91 18.91 -31.19
CA LEU A 13 -0.85 18.03 -30.05
C LEU A 13 -2.02 18.36 -29.12
N ALA A 14 -3.07 17.52 -29.15
CA ALA A 14 -4.14 17.57 -28.18
C ALA A 14 -3.64 17.02 -26.84
N PHE A 15 -3.27 17.91 -25.92
CA PHE A 15 -3.11 17.56 -24.52
C PHE A 15 -4.50 17.24 -23.95
N GLY A 16 -4.79 15.96 -23.84
CA GLY A 16 -5.95 15.49 -23.10
C GLY A 16 -5.75 15.74 -21.60
N ALA A 17 -6.23 16.87 -21.09
CA ALA A 17 -6.35 17.07 -19.67
C ALA A 17 -7.35 16.05 -19.13
N ALA A 18 -6.89 15.09 -18.32
CA ALA A 18 -7.76 14.21 -17.56
C ALA A 18 -8.64 15.08 -16.65
N ALA A 19 -9.94 15.15 -16.94
CA ALA A 19 -10.89 15.86 -16.13
C ALA A 19 -10.93 15.20 -14.73
N PRO A 20 -10.99 15.99 -13.63
CA PRO A 20 -11.18 15.43 -12.30
C PRO A 20 -12.49 14.65 -12.28
N ALA A 21 -12.45 13.42 -11.78
CA ALA A 21 -13.64 12.60 -11.59
C ALA A 21 -14.60 13.32 -10.62
N HIS A 22 -15.60 14.00 -11.17
CA HIS A 22 -16.71 14.51 -10.39
C HIS A 22 -17.66 13.33 -10.14
N ALA A 23 -18.14 13.18 -8.89
CA ALA A 23 -19.18 12.22 -8.58
C ALA A 23 -20.38 12.49 -9.49
N VAL A 24 -20.86 11.47 -10.20
CA VAL A 24 -22.12 11.52 -10.94
C VAL A 24 -23.24 11.68 -9.89
N GLU A 25 -24.29 12.43 -10.23
CA GLU A 25 -25.42 12.63 -9.32
C GLU A 25 -25.95 11.29 -8.83
N GLY A 26 -25.99 11.09 -7.50
CA GLY A 26 -26.40 9.83 -6.87
C GLY A 26 -25.27 8.92 -6.40
N GLN A 27 -23.98 9.18 -6.72
CA GLN A 27 -22.87 8.39 -6.20
C GLN A 27 -22.42 8.86 -4.80
N ILE A 28 -22.05 7.91 -3.95
CA ILE A 28 -21.42 8.20 -2.64
C ILE A 28 -19.97 8.59 -2.88
N ALA A 29 -19.59 9.81 -2.46
CA ALA A 29 -18.22 10.29 -2.56
C ALA A 29 -17.36 9.64 -1.47
N VAL A 30 -16.34 8.89 -1.87
CA VAL A 30 -15.37 8.23 -1.01
C VAL A 30 -13.98 8.77 -1.30
N VAL A 31 -13.26 9.17 -0.25
CA VAL A 31 -11.84 9.52 -0.34
C VAL A 31 -11.04 8.52 0.48
N ALA A 32 -10.06 7.90 -0.15
CA ALA A 32 -9.09 7.04 0.50
C ALA A 32 -7.72 7.74 0.57
N ALA A 33 -7.03 7.63 1.69
CA ALA A 33 -5.69 8.17 1.80
C ALA A 33 -4.76 7.49 0.79
N GLU A 34 -4.77 6.16 0.71
CA GLU A 34 -3.93 5.38 -0.19
C GLU A 34 -4.76 4.61 -1.23
N ASN A 35 -4.10 4.23 -2.32
CA ASN A 35 -4.76 3.60 -3.48
C ASN A 35 -5.30 2.19 -3.19
N PHE A 36 -4.68 1.45 -2.29
CA PHE A 36 -5.12 0.12 -1.89
C PHE A 36 -6.43 0.15 -1.06
N TYR A 37 -6.64 1.15 -0.21
CA TYR A 37 -7.95 1.37 0.42
C TYR A 37 -8.99 1.85 -0.60
N GLY A 38 -8.57 2.66 -1.57
CA GLY A 38 -9.42 3.08 -2.68
C GLY A 38 -9.86 1.91 -3.55
N ASP A 39 -9.00 0.92 -3.75
CA ASP A 39 -9.35 -0.30 -4.48
C ASP A 39 -10.43 -1.11 -3.74
N ILE A 40 -10.28 -1.31 -2.43
CA ILE A 40 -11.32 -1.95 -1.61
C ILE A 40 -12.63 -1.16 -1.67
N ALA A 41 -12.56 0.18 -1.66
CA ALA A 41 -13.75 1.02 -1.78
C ALA A 41 -14.48 0.82 -3.13
N ARG A 42 -13.74 0.71 -4.22
CA ARG A 42 -14.29 0.41 -5.54
C ARG A 42 -14.92 -0.99 -5.60
N GLN A 43 -14.26 -1.99 -5.04
CA GLN A 43 -14.80 -3.36 -4.96
C GLN A 43 -16.11 -3.40 -4.17
N MET A 44 -16.18 -2.65 -3.06
CA MET A 44 -17.35 -2.60 -2.18
C MET A 44 -18.52 -1.80 -2.76
N GLY A 45 -18.23 -0.66 -3.39
CA GLY A 45 -19.25 0.28 -3.85
C GLY A 45 -19.68 0.07 -5.31
N GLY A 46 -18.78 -0.46 -6.16
CA GLY A 46 -19.02 -0.56 -7.62
C GLY A 46 -19.38 0.81 -8.22
N ASP A 47 -20.40 0.83 -9.06
CA ASP A 47 -20.84 2.04 -9.76
C ASP A 47 -21.59 3.04 -8.85
N ARG A 48 -21.85 2.69 -7.59
CA ARG A 48 -22.56 3.55 -6.62
C ARG A 48 -21.63 4.46 -5.84
N VAL A 49 -20.33 4.36 -6.04
CA VAL A 49 -19.32 5.18 -5.36
C VAL A 49 -18.45 5.93 -6.36
N ALA A 50 -18.11 7.17 -6.01
CA ALA A 50 -17.03 7.91 -6.66
C ALA A 50 -15.82 7.90 -5.74
N VAL A 51 -14.79 7.12 -6.08
CA VAL A 51 -13.62 6.91 -5.23
C VAL A 51 -12.43 7.72 -5.74
N VAL A 52 -11.89 8.55 -4.87
CA VAL A 52 -10.61 9.24 -5.07
C VAL A 52 -9.61 8.68 -4.08
N SER A 53 -8.44 8.26 -4.57
CA SER A 53 -7.28 7.95 -3.74
C SER A 53 -6.32 9.13 -3.79
N ILE A 54 -5.91 9.63 -2.63
CA ILE A 54 -5.00 10.79 -2.55
C ILE A 54 -3.60 10.36 -2.97
N MET A 55 -3.06 9.33 -2.32
CA MET A 55 -1.82 8.68 -2.72
C MET A 55 -2.15 7.60 -3.75
N ASN A 56 -1.84 7.84 -5.01
CA ASN A 56 -2.17 6.93 -6.11
C ASN A 56 -1.02 6.70 -7.10
N ASN A 57 0.10 7.39 -6.90
CA ASN A 57 1.30 7.21 -7.72
C ASN A 57 2.30 6.34 -6.95
N PRO A 58 2.68 5.16 -7.46
CA PRO A 58 3.68 4.31 -6.82
C PRO A 58 5.07 4.94 -6.73
N ASP A 59 5.37 5.93 -7.56
CA ASP A 59 6.65 6.65 -7.52
C ASP A 59 6.65 7.82 -6.51
N GLN A 60 5.54 8.06 -5.84
CA GLN A 60 5.41 9.13 -4.83
C GLN A 60 5.74 8.58 -3.46
N ASP A 61 6.73 9.19 -2.81
CA ASP A 61 7.07 8.91 -1.41
C ASP A 61 5.93 9.37 -0.49
N PRO A 62 5.33 8.46 0.30
CA PRO A 62 4.26 8.81 1.24
C PRO A 62 4.68 9.82 2.31
N HIS A 63 5.96 9.86 2.67
CA HIS A 63 6.52 10.76 3.69
C HIS A 63 6.71 12.19 3.16
N LEU A 64 6.80 12.37 1.83
CA LEU A 64 6.96 13.67 1.16
C LEU A 64 5.63 14.20 0.58
N PHE A 65 4.50 13.76 1.11
CA PHE A 65 3.20 14.16 0.60
C PHE A 65 2.90 15.66 0.83
N GLU A 66 2.60 16.38 -0.26
CA GLU A 66 2.15 17.77 -0.22
C GLU A 66 0.67 17.90 -0.56
N THR A 67 -0.04 18.69 0.26
CA THR A 67 -1.47 18.91 0.07
C THR A 67 -1.76 19.93 -1.03
N THR A 68 -2.81 19.70 -1.81
CA THR A 68 -3.27 20.64 -2.84
C THR A 68 -4.71 21.15 -2.54
N PRO A 69 -5.09 22.34 -3.03
CA PRO A 69 -6.47 22.82 -2.90
C PRO A 69 -7.51 21.87 -3.50
N SER A 70 -7.13 21.08 -4.49
CA SER A 70 -8.00 20.04 -5.10
C SER A 70 -8.35 18.96 -4.10
N ILE A 71 -7.37 18.47 -3.35
CA ILE A 71 -7.56 17.42 -2.32
C ILE A 71 -8.49 17.92 -1.22
N VAL A 72 -8.31 19.17 -0.77
CA VAL A 72 -9.21 19.77 0.24
C VAL A 72 -10.66 19.83 -0.25
N ARG A 73 -10.90 20.21 -1.52
CA ARG A 73 -12.24 20.18 -2.13
C ARG A 73 -12.83 18.78 -2.20
N GLN A 74 -12.05 17.79 -2.60
CA GLN A 74 -12.49 16.39 -2.65
C GLN A 74 -12.86 15.88 -1.26
N LEU A 75 -12.04 16.17 -0.26
CA LEU A 75 -12.36 15.85 1.13
C LEU A 75 -13.62 16.56 1.63
N ALA A 76 -13.80 17.83 1.30
CA ALA A 76 -15.01 18.57 1.69
C ALA A 76 -16.29 17.91 1.12
N ALA A 77 -16.22 17.32 -0.07
CA ALA A 77 -17.31 16.58 -0.70
C ALA A 77 -17.47 15.15 -0.17
N ALA A 78 -16.45 14.54 0.44
CA ALA A 78 -16.43 13.13 0.82
C ALA A 78 -17.42 12.80 1.95
N GLN A 79 -18.29 11.83 1.72
CA GLN A 79 -19.21 11.26 2.71
C GLN A 79 -18.51 10.19 3.56
N ILE A 80 -17.57 9.45 2.94
CA ILE A 80 -16.77 8.43 3.61
C ILE A 80 -15.29 8.74 3.33
N VAL A 81 -14.46 8.64 4.37
CA VAL A 81 -13.01 8.77 4.27
C VAL A 81 -12.38 7.52 4.87
N ILE A 82 -11.38 6.97 4.20
CA ILE A 82 -10.62 5.81 4.66
C ILE A 82 -9.16 6.25 4.79
N LEU A 83 -8.55 5.95 5.93
CA LEU A 83 -7.15 6.28 6.22
C LEU A 83 -6.47 5.14 6.98
N ASN A 84 -5.15 5.09 6.88
CA ASN A 84 -4.36 4.07 7.56
C ASN A 84 -4.29 4.34 9.08
N GLY A 85 -3.89 5.51 9.48
CA GLY A 85 -3.58 5.84 10.87
C GLY A 85 -2.23 5.29 11.32
N ALA A 86 -2.05 5.09 12.64
CA ALA A 86 -0.80 4.66 13.26
C ALA A 86 0.42 5.52 12.83
N ASN A 87 0.20 6.79 12.55
CA ASN A 87 1.20 7.76 12.09
C ASN A 87 1.79 7.50 10.69
N TYR A 88 1.10 6.71 9.84
CA TYR A 88 1.50 6.54 8.44
C TYR A 88 1.09 7.75 7.58
N ASP A 89 -0.14 8.21 7.77
CA ASP A 89 -0.77 9.30 7.03
C ASP A 89 -1.18 10.50 7.95
N PRO A 90 -0.26 11.08 8.76
CA PRO A 90 -0.58 12.12 9.75
C PRO A 90 -1.08 13.41 9.10
N TRP A 91 -0.84 13.59 7.81
CA TRP A 91 -1.37 14.70 7.01
C TRP A 91 -2.89 14.62 6.83
N MET A 92 -3.51 13.42 6.95
CA MET A 92 -4.95 13.24 6.87
C MET A 92 -5.69 13.95 8.02
N ASP A 93 -5.14 13.94 9.23
CA ASP A 93 -5.75 14.65 10.37
C ASP A 93 -5.85 16.17 10.11
N LYS A 94 -4.79 16.75 9.55
CA LYS A 94 -4.76 18.18 9.18
C LYS A 94 -5.77 18.48 8.07
N LEU A 95 -5.87 17.61 7.07
CA LEU A 95 -6.82 17.77 5.96
C LEU A 95 -8.27 17.61 6.43
N LEU A 96 -8.57 16.66 7.29
CA LEU A 96 -9.91 16.47 7.86
C LEU A 96 -10.33 17.67 8.71
N ALA A 97 -9.40 18.25 9.46
CA ALA A 97 -9.64 19.46 10.23
C ALA A 97 -9.89 20.70 9.33
N ALA A 98 -9.17 20.80 8.20
CA ALA A 98 -9.33 21.88 7.23
C ALA A 98 -10.61 21.76 6.38
N ALA A 99 -11.18 20.58 6.26
CA ALA A 99 -12.37 20.29 5.46
C ALA A 99 -13.47 19.63 6.30
N PRO A 100 -14.04 20.31 7.33
CA PRO A 100 -15.06 19.71 8.19
C PRO A 100 -16.34 19.42 7.41
N ARG A 101 -16.98 18.27 7.68
CA ARG A 101 -18.27 17.87 7.11
C ARG A 101 -19.10 17.13 8.14
N MET A 102 -20.29 17.60 8.41
CA MET A 102 -21.24 16.89 9.28
C MET A 102 -21.66 15.57 8.63
N GLY A 103 -21.78 14.53 9.44
CA GLY A 103 -22.23 13.20 8.99
C GLY A 103 -21.19 12.40 8.20
N ARG A 104 -19.97 12.92 7.98
CA ARG A 104 -18.88 12.16 7.38
C ARG A 104 -18.53 10.95 8.22
N ARG A 105 -18.40 9.78 7.58
CA ARG A 105 -17.83 8.60 8.23
C ARG A 105 -16.33 8.54 7.94
N VAL A 106 -15.52 8.51 8.99
CA VAL A 106 -14.08 8.24 8.90
C VAL A 106 -13.83 6.81 9.35
N ILE A 107 -13.10 6.05 8.53
CA ILE A 107 -12.69 4.66 8.78
C ILE A 107 -11.17 4.67 8.89
N SER A 108 -10.64 4.41 10.07
CA SER A 108 -9.20 4.29 10.32
C SER A 108 -8.84 2.81 10.48
N ALA A 109 -7.96 2.32 9.62
CA ALA A 109 -7.45 0.95 9.71
C ALA A 109 -6.79 0.67 11.06
N ALA A 110 -6.01 1.63 11.57
CA ALA A 110 -5.37 1.53 12.88
C ALA A 110 -6.38 1.38 14.01
N GLN A 111 -7.47 2.18 14.00
CA GLN A 111 -8.52 2.06 15.02
C GLN A 111 -9.24 0.71 14.95
N LEU A 112 -9.53 0.22 13.75
CA LEU A 112 -10.20 -1.08 13.55
C LEU A 112 -9.37 -2.25 14.02
N THR A 113 -8.04 -2.14 13.95
CA THR A 113 -7.10 -3.22 14.32
C THR A 113 -6.42 -3.00 15.67
N GLY A 114 -6.80 -1.94 16.40
CA GLY A 114 -6.24 -1.61 17.73
C GLY A 114 -4.78 -1.16 17.70
N ARG A 115 -4.27 -0.75 16.53
CA ARG A 115 -2.89 -0.26 16.35
C ARG A 115 -2.78 1.21 16.78
N LYS A 116 -1.58 1.57 17.27
CA LYS A 116 -1.30 2.88 17.87
C LYS A 116 -0.09 3.54 17.20
N PRO A 117 0.09 4.86 17.33
CA PRO A 117 1.33 5.51 16.99
C PRO A 117 2.52 4.85 17.70
N GLY A 118 3.57 4.51 16.94
CA GLY A 118 4.73 3.76 17.41
C GLY A 118 4.70 2.27 17.09
N ASP A 119 3.55 1.70 16.75
CA ASP A 119 3.48 0.38 16.11
C ASP A 119 3.97 0.48 14.66
N ASN A 120 4.27 -0.66 14.02
CA ASN A 120 4.57 -0.69 12.59
C ASN A 120 3.35 -0.20 11.80
N PRO A 121 3.46 0.91 11.03
CA PRO A 121 2.32 1.53 10.39
C PRO A 121 1.87 0.86 9.08
N HIS A 122 2.60 -0.12 8.56
CA HIS A 122 2.31 -0.78 7.27
C HIS A 122 1.17 -1.80 7.41
N LEU A 123 -0.01 -1.31 7.84
CA LEU A 123 -1.13 -2.14 8.29
C LEU A 123 -1.78 -2.95 7.18
N TRP A 124 -1.69 -2.51 5.92
CA TRP A 124 -2.25 -3.24 4.77
C TRP A 124 -1.59 -4.60 4.54
N TYR A 125 -0.39 -4.81 5.09
CA TYR A 125 0.29 -6.10 5.06
C TYR A 125 -0.12 -7.04 6.21
N ASP A 126 -0.88 -6.56 7.20
CA ASP A 126 -1.49 -7.43 8.20
C ASP A 126 -2.78 -8.05 7.60
N PRO A 127 -2.88 -9.40 7.46
CA PRO A 127 -4.01 -10.05 6.81
C PRO A 127 -5.38 -9.76 7.43
N VAL A 128 -5.43 -9.24 8.66
CA VAL A 128 -6.70 -8.90 9.34
C VAL A 128 -7.21 -7.50 8.98
N THR A 129 -6.36 -6.63 8.45
CA THR A 129 -6.67 -5.21 8.26
C THR A 129 -7.73 -5.00 7.16
N MET A 130 -7.52 -5.55 5.98
CA MET A 130 -8.43 -5.32 4.86
C MET A 130 -9.82 -5.94 5.06
N PRO A 131 -9.97 -7.12 5.66
CA PRO A 131 -11.28 -7.62 6.07
C PRO A 131 -12.03 -6.69 7.04
N ALA A 132 -11.32 -6.09 8.01
CA ALA A 132 -11.91 -5.15 8.95
C ALA A 132 -12.34 -3.84 8.25
N VAL A 133 -11.50 -3.30 7.37
CA VAL A 133 -11.83 -2.11 6.56
C VAL A 133 -13.03 -2.38 5.64
N ALA A 134 -13.05 -3.50 4.92
CA ALA A 134 -14.15 -3.86 4.04
C ALA A 134 -15.48 -3.98 4.82
N THR A 135 -15.45 -4.57 6.02
CA THR A 135 -16.63 -4.70 6.88
C THR A 135 -17.15 -3.33 7.34
N ALA A 136 -16.27 -2.47 7.87
CA ALA A 136 -16.65 -1.13 8.30
C ALA A 136 -17.16 -0.26 7.13
N LEU A 137 -16.60 -0.47 5.93
CA LEU A 137 -17.02 0.23 4.73
C LEU A 137 -18.41 -0.24 4.25
N ALA A 138 -18.71 -1.54 4.30
CA ALA A 138 -20.04 -2.06 3.98
C ALA A 138 -21.13 -1.43 4.86
N GLU A 139 -20.87 -1.32 6.17
CA GLU A 139 -21.77 -0.66 7.11
C GLU A 139 -21.96 0.83 6.79
N ALA A 140 -20.87 1.52 6.46
CA ALA A 140 -20.90 2.94 6.10
C ALA A 140 -21.69 3.19 4.80
N LEU A 141 -21.48 2.35 3.78
CA LEU A 141 -22.20 2.42 2.50
C LEU A 141 -23.69 2.11 2.68
N ALA A 142 -24.04 1.06 3.42
CA ALA A 142 -25.43 0.70 3.71
C ALA A 142 -26.16 1.80 4.50
N LYS A 143 -25.46 2.53 5.37
CA LYS A 143 -26.02 3.68 6.10
C LYS A 143 -26.22 4.88 5.18
N ALA A 144 -25.29 5.14 4.25
CA ALA A 144 -25.36 6.25 3.30
C ALA A 144 -26.41 6.02 2.20
N ASP A 145 -26.63 4.79 1.81
CA ASP A 145 -27.57 4.37 0.78
C ASP A 145 -28.31 3.10 1.24
N SER A 146 -29.28 3.28 2.11
CA SER A 146 -30.05 2.18 2.71
C SER A 146 -30.89 1.39 1.69
N THR A 147 -31.23 1.99 0.56
CA THR A 147 -32.00 1.34 -0.53
C THR A 147 -31.22 0.17 -1.13
N HIS A 148 -29.88 0.25 -1.14
CA HIS A 148 -29.00 -0.75 -1.72
C HIS A 148 -28.17 -1.51 -0.67
N ALA A 149 -28.60 -1.53 0.58
CA ALA A 149 -27.87 -2.19 1.69
C ALA A 149 -27.58 -3.67 1.41
N LEU A 150 -28.49 -4.40 0.75
CA LEU A 150 -28.28 -5.80 0.39
C LEU A 150 -27.19 -5.99 -0.67
N ASP A 151 -27.04 -5.04 -1.60
CA ASP A 151 -25.98 -5.08 -2.62
C ASP A 151 -24.60 -4.95 -1.94
N TYR A 152 -24.46 -4.04 -0.98
CA TYR A 152 -23.22 -3.88 -0.23
C TYR A 152 -22.87 -5.11 0.63
N THR A 153 -23.89 -5.76 1.20
CA THR A 153 -23.71 -7.04 1.90
C THR A 153 -23.23 -8.15 0.96
N GLY A 154 -23.80 -8.24 -0.24
CA GLY A 154 -23.38 -9.18 -1.27
C GLY A 154 -21.95 -8.94 -1.74
N ARG A 155 -21.59 -7.67 -1.97
CA ARG A 155 -20.20 -7.27 -2.34
C ARG A 155 -19.22 -7.54 -1.22
N LEU A 156 -19.59 -7.30 0.05
CA LEU A 156 -18.76 -7.64 1.20
C LEU A 156 -18.42 -9.14 1.20
N LYS A 157 -19.42 -10.00 1.03
CA LYS A 157 -19.20 -11.47 0.98
C LYS A 157 -18.20 -11.85 -0.11
N THR A 158 -18.34 -11.26 -1.31
CA THR A 158 -17.42 -11.51 -2.44
C THR A 158 -16.00 -11.00 -2.13
N THR A 159 -15.88 -9.78 -1.60
CA THR A 159 -14.59 -9.17 -1.26
C THR A 159 -13.89 -9.95 -0.13
N LEU A 160 -14.61 -10.37 0.92
CA LEU A 160 -14.05 -11.19 1.98
C LEU A 160 -13.60 -12.56 1.47
N ALA A 161 -14.33 -13.18 0.54
CA ALA A 161 -13.89 -14.43 -0.08
C ALA A 161 -12.59 -14.26 -0.89
N ALA A 162 -12.47 -13.13 -1.63
CA ALA A 162 -11.26 -12.82 -2.36
C ALA A 162 -10.06 -12.52 -1.41
N LEU A 163 -10.27 -11.76 -0.33
CA LEU A 163 -9.27 -11.52 0.71
C LEU A 163 -8.87 -12.81 1.45
N GLY A 164 -9.82 -13.75 1.60
CA GLY A 164 -9.57 -15.06 2.19
C GLY A 164 -8.50 -15.88 1.45
N ARG A 165 -8.29 -15.65 0.14
CA ARG A 165 -7.19 -16.25 -0.62
C ARG A 165 -5.81 -15.85 -0.07
N ILE A 166 -5.67 -14.59 0.37
CA ILE A 166 -4.44 -14.10 1.02
C ILE A 166 -4.22 -14.86 2.33
N THR A 167 -5.23 -14.92 3.20
CA THR A 167 -5.14 -15.65 4.49
C THR A 167 -4.80 -17.12 4.28
N GLN A 168 -5.40 -17.76 3.28
CA GLN A 168 -5.08 -19.15 2.93
C GLN A 168 -3.63 -19.29 2.46
N ARG A 169 -3.15 -18.37 1.61
CA ARG A 169 -1.77 -18.38 1.13
C ARG A 169 -0.77 -18.16 2.27
N VAL A 170 -1.07 -17.23 3.17
CA VAL A 170 -0.28 -16.99 4.39
C VAL A 170 -0.19 -18.26 5.25
N ALA A 171 -1.30 -18.97 5.46
CA ALA A 171 -1.29 -20.21 6.22
C ALA A 171 -0.41 -21.30 5.58
N GLN A 172 -0.48 -21.44 4.24
CA GLN A 172 0.36 -22.37 3.48
C GLN A 172 1.86 -22.03 3.62
N LEU A 173 2.22 -20.76 3.46
CA LEU A 173 3.60 -20.30 3.57
C LEU A 173 4.13 -20.40 5.00
N LYS A 174 3.29 -20.08 6.00
CA LYS A 174 3.63 -20.26 7.41
C LYS A 174 3.95 -21.73 7.73
N ALA A 175 3.13 -22.66 7.25
CA ALA A 175 3.38 -24.09 7.46
C ALA A 175 4.72 -24.56 6.85
N LYS A 176 5.17 -23.91 5.78
CA LYS A 176 6.38 -24.27 5.04
C LYS A 176 7.65 -23.54 5.54
N HIS A 177 7.51 -22.30 5.98
CA HIS A 177 8.65 -21.40 6.18
C HIS A 177 8.73 -20.78 7.58
N ALA A 178 7.82 -21.06 8.51
CA ALA A 178 7.87 -20.47 9.86
C ALA A 178 9.22 -20.72 10.53
N GLY A 179 9.72 -19.71 11.28
CA GLY A 179 11.03 -19.72 11.93
C GLY A 179 12.20 -19.36 11.01
N THR A 180 12.00 -19.29 9.68
CA THR A 180 13.06 -18.92 8.76
C THR A 180 13.52 -17.48 9.00
N ALA A 181 14.84 -17.27 9.16
CA ALA A 181 15.43 -15.95 9.33
C ALA A 181 15.44 -15.17 8.01
N VAL A 182 14.90 -13.96 8.02
CA VAL A 182 14.90 -13.00 6.92
C VAL A 182 15.34 -11.63 7.41
N THR A 183 15.70 -10.72 6.51
CA THR A 183 15.95 -9.33 6.84
C THR A 183 15.29 -8.41 5.82
N ALA A 184 15.11 -7.15 6.18
CA ALA A 184 14.54 -6.15 5.28
C ALA A 184 15.27 -4.81 5.40
N THR A 185 15.26 -3.99 4.34
CA THR A 185 15.83 -2.63 4.38
C THR A 185 14.95 -1.68 5.20
N GLU A 186 13.64 -1.91 5.21
CA GLU A 186 12.63 -1.16 5.94
C GLU A 186 11.57 -2.10 6.50
N PRO A 187 10.77 -1.70 7.51
CA PRO A 187 9.80 -2.58 8.15
C PRO A 187 8.48 -2.73 7.36
N VAL A 188 8.47 -2.38 6.06
CA VAL A 188 7.27 -2.37 5.19
C VAL A 188 6.52 -3.70 5.25
N PHE A 189 7.21 -4.80 5.04
CA PHE A 189 6.63 -6.15 5.04
C PHE A 189 6.58 -6.80 6.43
N GLY A 190 6.88 -6.03 7.49
CA GLY A 190 6.95 -6.54 8.87
C GLY A 190 5.69 -7.26 9.34
N PRO A 191 4.48 -6.66 9.22
CA PRO A 191 3.24 -7.31 9.64
C PRO A 191 2.97 -8.63 8.90
N MET A 192 3.28 -8.71 7.61
CA MET A 192 3.15 -9.95 6.86
C MET A 192 4.20 -10.98 7.27
N ALA A 193 5.44 -10.57 7.50
CA ALA A 193 6.50 -11.46 7.99
C ALA A 193 6.13 -12.07 9.35
N GLU A 194 5.51 -11.29 10.23
CA GLU A 194 4.97 -11.76 11.52
C GLU A 194 3.84 -12.77 11.30
N ALA A 195 2.88 -12.48 10.41
CA ALA A 195 1.78 -13.41 10.08
C ALA A 195 2.29 -14.74 9.53
N LEU A 196 3.37 -14.70 8.72
CA LEU A 196 4.06 -15.86 8.17
C LEU A 196 4.91 -16.61 9.21
N GLY A 197 5.10 -16.05 10.40
CA GLY A 197 5.96 -16.62 11.44
C GLY A 197 7.45 -16.59 11.08
N LEU A 198 7.88 -15.68 10.21
CA LEU A 198 9.30 -15.50 9.87
C LEU A 198 10.04 -14.80 11.00
N THR A 199 11.34 -15.09 11.13
CA THR A 199 12.21 -14.41 12.11
C THR A 199 12.87 -13.20 11.45
N MET A 200 12.33 -12.00 11.68
CA MET A 200 12.88 -10.77 11.14
C MET A 200 14.12 -10.33 11.91
N ARG A 201 15.24 -10.18 11.21
CA ARG A 201 16.51 -9.70 11.76
C ARG A 201 16.75 -8.23 11.41
N ASN A 202 17.69 -7.60 12.11
CA ASN A 202 18.13 -6.21 11.85
C ASN A 202 17.03 -5.15 11.97
N GLN A 203 16.07 -5.34 12.88
CA GLN A 203 14.92 -4.43 13.05
C GLN A 203 15.34 -2.99 13.41
N ARG A 204 16.45 -2.79 14.16
CA ARG A 204 16.95 -1.44 14.49
C ARG A 204 17.38 -0.68 13.24
N PHE A 205 18.05 -1.38 12.31
CA PHE A 205 18.39 -0.81 11.01
C PHE A 205 17.14 -0.37 10.26
N GLN A 206 16.15 -1.25 10.16
CA GLN A 206 14.88 -0.99 9.47
C GLN A 206 14.15 0.23 10.06
N LEU A 207 14.09 0.35 11.39
CA LEU A 207 13.46 1.48 12.07
C LEU A 207 14.20 2.79 11.83
N ALA A 208 15.52 2.76 11.74
CA ALA A 208 16.30 3.95 11.40
C ALA A 208 15.98 4.43 9.99
N MET A 209 15.93 3.50 9.00
CA MET A 209 15.57 3.82 7.64
C MET A 209 14.15 4.41 7.53
N MET A 210 13.15 3.76 8.14
CA MET A 210 11.75 4.24 8.16
C MET A 210 11.60 5.65 8.76
N ASN A 211 12.47 6.02 9.72
CA ASN A 211 12.43 7.32 10.39
C ASN A 211 13.38 8.36 9.76
N ASP A 212 13.87 8.12 8.53
CA ASP A 212 14.82 9.01 7.84
C ASP A 212 16.06 9.34 8.72
N THR A 213 16.48 8.38 9.55
CA THR A 213 17.67 8.54 10.40
C THR A 213 18.79 7.61 9.93
N GLU A 214 20.04 8.06 10.09
CA GLU A 214 21.19 7.24 9.72
C GLU A 214 21.30 6.03 10.66
N PRO A 215 21.31 4.78 10.14
CA PRO A 215 21.54 3.60 10.96
C PRO A 215 22.90 3.63 11.63
N SER A 216 23.01 3.14 12.87
CA SER A 216 24.30 3.08 13.54
C SER A 216 25.30 2.20 12.77
N ALA A 217 26.61 2.54 12.84
CA ALA A 217 27.66 1.73 12.22
C ALA A 217 27.63 0.26 12.69
N ARG A 218 27.21 0.01 13.94
CA ARG A 218 27.03 -1.33 14.49
C ARG A 218 25.88 -2.08 13.83
N ASP A 219 24.74 -1.42 13.65
CA ASP A 219 23.55 -2.05 13.04
C ASP A 219 23.77 -2.32 11.55
N LEU A 220 24.47 -1.41 10.85
CA LEU A 220 24.90 -1.62 9.48
C LEU A 220 25.87 -2.80 9.35
N ALA A 221 26.91 -2.86 10.21
CA ALA A 221 27.86 -3.97 10.20
C ALA A 221 27.20 -5.31 10.50
N ALA A 222 26.23 -5.36 11.42
CA ALA A 222 25.46 -6.55 11.72
C ALA A 222 24.61 -7.00 10.50
N PHE A 223 23.97 -6.05 9.81
CA PHE A 223 23.21 -6.33 8.60
C PHE A 223 24.08 -6.92 7.49
N GLU A 224 25.22 -6.28 7.20
CA GLU A 224 26.18 -6.77 6.21
C GLU A 224 26.74 -8.17 6.55
N SER A 225 27.06 -8.42 7.84
CA SER A 225 27.50 -9.73 8.31
C SER A 225 26.43 -10.80 8.07
N ASP A 226 25.15 -10.50 8.40
CA ASP A 226 24.04 -11.44 8.20
C ASP A 226 23.85 -11.83 6.75
N LEU A 227 24.07 -10.89 5.81
CA LEU A 227 24.03 -11.17 4.37
C LEU A 227 25.27 -11.97 3.93
N LYS A 228 26.48 -11.53 4.27
CA LYS A 228 27.75 -12.15 3.84
C LYS A 228 27.87 -13.59 4.34
N GLU A 229 27.44 -13.83 5.58
CA GLU A 229 27.49 -15.15 6.22
C GLU A 229 26.22 -15.98 6.02
N ARG A 230 25.26 -15.48 5.19
CA ARG A 230 23.98 -16.14 4.88
C ARG A 230 23.17 -16.54 6.12
N LYS A 231 23.21 -15.71 7.16
CA LYS A 231 22.40 -15.90 8.38
C LYS A 231 20.92 -15.60 8.15
N VAL A 232 20.59 -15.02 6.99
CA VAL A 232 19.25 -14.77 6.50
C VAL A 232 19.03 -15.46 5.16
N LYS A 233 17.84 -15.98 4.95
CA LYS A 233 17.47 -16.70 3.74
C LYS A 233 17.08 -15.77 2.59
N VAL A 234 16.51 -14.59 2.90
CA VAL A 234 16.03 -13.59 1.94
C VAL A 234 16.29 -12.20 2.47
N LEU A 235 16.66 -11.28 1.58
CA LEU A 235 16.59 -9.84 1.78
C LEU A 235 15.30 -9.31 1.15
N ILE A 236 14.43 -8.71 1.94
CA ILE A 236 13.24 -7.97 1.49
C ILE A 236 13.61 -6.49 1.39
N TYR A 237 13.21 -5.78 0.34
CA TYR A 237 13.48 -4.36 0.23
C TYR A 237 12.28 -3.59 -0.33
N ASN A 238 12.14 -2.32 0.08
CA ASN A 238 11.18 -1.42 -0.52
C ASN A 238 11.67 -1.02 -1.92
N SER A 239 10.95 -1.46 -2.97
CA SER A 239 11.37 -1.21 -4.35
C SER A 239 10.99 0.20 -4.86
N GLN A 240 10.24 0.96 -4.07
CA GLN A 240 9.85 2.34 -4.39
C GLN A 240 10.87 3.37 -3.87
N VAL A 241 11.76 2.95 -2.95
CA VAL A 241 12.81 3.81 -2.40
C VAL A 241 14.15 3.45 -3.02
N SER A 242 14.80 4.42 -3.66
CA SER A 242 16.12 4.26 -4.27
C SER A 242 17.15 5.03 -3.45
N GLU A 243 17.83 4.35 -2.54
CA GLU A 243 18.90 4.90 -1.72
C GLU A 243 20.20 4.14 -1.93
N LYS A 244 21.33 4.86 -1.92
CA LYS A 244 22.68 4.26 -2.07
C LYS A 244 22.97 3.15 -1.05
N LEU A 245 22.44 3.29 0.16
CA LEU A 245 22.63 2.29 1.21
C LEU A 245 21.84 1.01 0.89
N THR A 246 20.60 1.13 0.48
CA THR A 246 19.75 0.01 0.03
C THR A 246 20.37 -0.70 -1.18
N GLU A 247 20.85 0.04 -2.18
CA GLU A 247 21.55 -0.52 -3.35
C GLU A 247 22.78 -1.32 -2.93
N ARG A 248 23.61 -0.76 -2.03
CA ARG A 248 24.80 -1.44 -1.49
C ARG A 248 24.44 -2.76 -0.78
N LEU A 249 23.39 -2.77 0.02
CA LEU A 249 22.96 -4.00 0.73
C LEU A 249 22.44 -5.06 -0.26
N ARG A 250 21.72 -4.65 -1.31
CA ARG A 250 21.30 -5.53 -2.39
C ARG A 250 22.49 -6.14 -3.13
N ASP A 251 23.51 -5.35 -3.42
CA ASP A 251 24.76 -5.83 -4.04
C ASP A 251 25.47 -6.87 -3.17
N ILE A 252 25.52 -6.63 -1.85
CA ILE A 252 26.09 -7.59 -0.90
C ILE A 252 25.27 -8.90 -0.91
N ALA A 253 23.93 -8.80 -0.88
CA ALA A 253 23.06 -9.96 -0.95
C ALA A 253 23.28 -10.76 -2.24
N HIS A 254 23.34 -10.11 -3.40
CA HIS A 254 23.62 -10.74 -4.69
C HIS A 254 24.99 -11.46 -4.71
N LYS A 255 26.05 -10.80 -4.22
CA LYS A 255 27.40 -11.41 -4.13
C LYS A 255 27.41 -12.60 -3.20
N ALA A 256 26.65 -12.55 -2.10
CA ALA A 256 26.49 -13.65 -1.16
C ALA A 256 25.49 -14.73 -1.63
N LYS A 257 24.84 -14.54 -2.78
CA LYS A 257 23.77 -15.41 -3.30
C LYS A 257 22.57 -15.53 -2.34
N VAL A 258 22.27 -14.47 -1.58
CA VAL A 258 21.05 -14.33 -0.81
C VAL A 258 19.97 -13.77 -1.75
N PRO A 259 18.86 -14.48 -1.97
CA PRO A 259 17.75 -13.97 -2.78
C PRO A 259 17.24 -12.62 -2.29
N VAL A 260 16.83 -11.77 -3.23
CA VAL A 260 16.30 -10.43 -2.96
C VAL A 260 14.86 -10.35 -3.46
N VAL A 261 13.94 -9.90 -2.63
CA VAL A 261 12.51 -9.72 -2.97
C VAL A 261 12.13 -8.26 -2.76
N GLY A 262 11.61 -7.64 -3.82
CA GLY A 262 11.04 -6.29 -3.75
C GLY A 262 9.59 -6.35 -3.29
N VAL A 263 9.22 -5.45 -2.38
CA VAL A 263 7.85 -5.16 -1.97
C VAL A 263 7.58 -3.67 -2.18
N THR A 264 6.34 -3.26 -2.17
CA THR A 264 5.97 -1.85 -2.39
C THR A 264 5.06 -1.34 -1.28
N GLU A 265 5.08 -0.03 -1.01
CA GLU A 265 4.13 0.60 -0.10
C GLU A 265 2.83 0.96 -0.81
N MET A 266 2.94 1.38 -2.06
CA MET A 266 1.78 1.71 -2.88
C MET A 266 1.46 0.56 -3.83
N MET A 267 0.17 0.29 -3.97
CA MET A 267 -0.31 -0.73 -4.91
C MET A 267 0.03 -0.33 -6.35
N PRO A 268 0.64 -1.22 -7.15
CA PRO A 268 0.93 -0.96 -8.56
C PRO A 268 -0.34 -0.67 -9.38
N PRO A 269 -0.23 0.09 -10.48
CA PRO A 269 -1.38 0.38 -11.34
C PRO A 269 -1.91 -0.90 -11.99
N ASN A 270 -3.21 -0.89 -12.34
CA ASN A 270 -3.89 -1.98 -13.08
C ASN A 270 -3.85 -3.35 -12.37
N THR A 271 -3.78 -3.36 -11.06
CA THR A 271 -3.90 -4.58 -10.25
C THR A 271 -4.95 -4.40 -9.17
N SER A 272 -5.43 -5.49 -8.58
CA SER A 272 -6.24 -5.47 -7.36
C SER A 272 -5.35 -5.60 -6.13
N PHE A 273 -5.85 -5.17 -4.97
CA PHE A 273 -5.16 -5.38 -3.70
C PHE A 273 -4.79 -6.86 -3.49
N GLN A 274 -5.71 -7.75 -3.78
CA GLN A 274 -5.52 -9.18 -3.60
C GLN A 274 -4.42 -9.73 -4.50
N ASP A 275 -4.42 -9.37 -5.77
CA ASP A 275 -3.44 -9.87 -6.74
C ASP A 275 -2.05 -9.29 -6.47
N TRP A 276 -1.96 -8.03 -6.06
CA TRP A 276 -0.71 -7.42 -5.62
C TRP A 276 -0.09 -8.20 -4.46
N VAL A 277 -0.81 -8.37 -3.34
CA VAL A 277 -0.29 -9.07 -2.15
C VAL A 277 0.02 -10.54 -2.46
N LEU A 278 -0.82 -11.23 -3.23
CA LEU A 278 -0.55 -12.61 -3.64
C LEU A 278 0.70 -12.73 -4.50
N SER A 279 0.96 -11.78 -5.40
CA SER A 279 2.16 -11.78 -6.23
C SER A 279 3.44 -11.64 -5.41
N GLU A 280 3.41 -10.79 -4.37
CA GLU A 280 4.55 -10.63 -3.46
C GLU A 280 4.77 -11.87 -2.57
N LEU A 281 3.69 -12.49 -2.10
CA LEU A 281 3.75 -13.76 -1.39
C LEU A 281 4.34 -14.89 -2.24
N ASP A 282 3.99 -14.94 -3.53
CA ASP A 282 4.52 -15.93 -4.47
C ASP A 282 6.01 -15.68 -4.78
N ALA A 283 6.41 -14.42 -4.92
CA ALA A 283 7.81 -14.04 -5.08
C ALA A 283 8.64 -14.44 -3.84
N LEU A 284 8.08 -14.20 -2.65
CA LEU A 284 8.72 -14.59 -1.39
C LEU A 284 8.83 -16.12 -1.24
N ASP A 285 7.76 -16.88 -1.55
CA ASP A 285 7.80 -18.35 -1.53
C ASP A 285 8.89 -18.91 -2.44
N LYS A 286 8.98 -18.38 -3.65
CA LYS A 286 10.03 -18.75 -4.60
C LYS A 286 11.42 -18.48 -4.05
N ALA A 287 11.63 -17.32 -3.43
CA ALA A 287 12.91 -16.95 -2.84
C ALA A 287 13.28 -17.80 -1.62
N LEU A 288 12.30 -18.09 -0.74
CA LEU A 288 12.51 -18.95 0.43
C LEU A 288 12.71 -20.43 0.06
N SER A 289 12.10 -20.88 -1.04
CA SER A 289 12.17 -22.27 -1.54
C SER A 289 13.33 -22.52 -2.49
N GLY A 290 14.06 -21.47 -2.90
CA GLY A 290 15.14 -21.55 -3.87
C GLY A 290 16.18 -22.60 -3.49
N PRO A 291 16.98 -23.11 -4.46
CA PRO A 291 17.89 -24.20 -4.23
C PRO A 291 18.82 -23.87 -3.06
N ASN A 292 18.83 -24.76 -2.09
CA ASN A 292 19.88 -24.78 -1.10
C ASN A 292 21.15 -25.09 -1.88
N SER A 293 21.89 -24.04 -2.23
CA SER A 293 23.22 -24.17 -2.79
C SER A 293 24.21 -24.54 -1.71
#